data_e88b8a6f81d92e4e42da8488e0cb1d79
#
_entry.id   e88b8a6f81d92e4e42da8488e0cb1d79
#
_cell.length_a   1.000
_cell.length_b   1.000
_cell.length_c   1.000
_cell.angle_alpha   90.00
_cell.angle_beta   90.00
_cell.angle_gamma   90.00
#
_symmetry.space_group_name_H-M   'P 1'
#
loop_
_entity.id
_entity.type
_entity.pdbx_description
1 polymer ?
#
loop_
_entity_poly.entity_id
_entity_poly.type
_entity_poly.pdbx_seq_one_letter_code
_entity_poly.pdbx_strand_id
1 'polypeptide(L)'
;MVEVAKHNRDDTLRQEGHKNQHLSGDALCIGHGLLPAAEVTQLLGADHVFDEKAGGWKPVIDDGQRTSIPGLFAAGDCTGITGARAAHLEGQLAGLTVAFVMGRITNNSYRRNIKALRRH
;
A
#
# COMPACT_ATOMS: atom_id res chain seq x y z
N MET A 1 -8.92 -30.59 -15.22
CA MET A 1 -9.19 -30.72 -13.77
C MET A 1 -8.04 -30.02 -13.05
N VAL A 2 -8.30 -29.00 -12.27
CA VAL A 2 -7.26 -28.20 -11.59
C VAL A 2 -7.33 -28.52 -10.10
N GLU A 3 -6.19 -28.86 -9.52
CA GLU A 3 -6.03 -29.09 -8.09
C GLU A 3 -5.60 -27.78 -7.42
N VAL A 4 -6.39 -27.30 -6.47
CA VAL A 4 -6.09 -26.07 -5.73
C VAL A 4 -5.61 -26.45 -4.34
N ALA A 5 -4.32 -26.25 -4.07
CA ALA A 5 -3.75 -26.36 -2.73
C ALA A 5 -3.84 -25.00 -2.02
N LYS A 6 -4.31 -25.00 -0.78
CA LYS A 6 -4.29 -23.79 0.06
C LYS A 6 -2.84 -23.51 0.49
N HIS A 7 -2.28 -22.41 0.01
CA HIS A 7 -0.96 -21.95 0.46
C HIS A 7 -1.09 -21.26 1.83
N ASN A 8 -0.31 -21.71 2.81
CA ASN A 8 -0.24 -21.05 4.11
C ASN A 8 0.93 -20.08 4.11
N ARG A 9 0.80 -18.91 4.74
CA ARG A 9 1.79 -17.82 4.75
C ARG A 9 3.14 -18.16 5.40
N ASP A 10 3.23 -19.27 6.10
CA ASP A 10 4.51 -19.81 6.59
C ASP A 10 5.07 -20.72 5.50
N ASP A 11 6.22 -20.40 4.94
CA ASP A 11 6.96 -21.06 3.86
C ASP A 11 7.29 -22.56 4.09
N THR A 12 6.60 -23.18 5.04
CA THR A 12 6.58 -24.62 5.23
C THR A 12 5.42 -25.19 4.46
N LEU A 13 5.72 -25.90 3.38
CA LEU A 13 4.82 -26.84 2.73
C LEU A 13 4.35 -27.88 3.77
N ARG A 14 3.40 -27.53 4.60
CA ARG A 14 2.71 -28.50 5.45
C ARG A 14 1.73 -29.27 4.57
N GLN A 15 2.20 -30.41 4.11
CA GLN A 15 1.34 -31.51 3.66
C GLN A 15 0.61 -32.11 4.89
N GLU A 16 -0.19 -31.35 5.58
CA GLU A 16 -1.06 -31.91 6.61
C GLU A 16 -2.51 -31.72 6.22
N GLY A 17 -3.10 -32.83 5.71
CA GLY A 17 -4.52 -33.10 5.84
C GLY A 17 -5.52 -32.19 5.12
N HIS A 18 -5.08 -31.36 4.18
CA HIS A 18 -6.03 -30.60 3.37
C HIS A 18 -6.66 -31.51 2.30
N LYS A 19 -7.96 -31.68 2.38
CA LYS A 19 -8.72 -32.28 1.29
C LYS A 19 -8.52 -31.47 0.04
N ASN A 20 -7.91 -32.07 -0.97
CA ASN A 20 -7.80 -31.47 -2.30
C ASN A 20 -9.19 -31.17 -2.81
N GLN A 21 -9.44 -29.93 -3.22
CA GLN A 21 -10.70 -29.53 -3.77
C GLN A 21 -10.57 -29.51 -5.30
N HIS A 22 -11.32 -30.38 -5.97
CA HIS A 22 -11.38 -30.41 -7.42
C HIS A 22 -12.44 -29.40 -7.90
N LEU A 23 -12.00 -28.42 -8.67
CA LEU A 23 -12.86 -27.42 -9.30
C LEU A 23 -12.89 -27.68 -10.79
N SER A 24 -14.09 -27.68 -11.38
CA SER A 24 -14.28 -27.73 -12.82
C SER A 24 -14.39 -26.31 -13.37
N GLY A 25 -13.66 -25.99 -14.45
CA GLY A 25 -13.69 -24.68 -15.07
C GLY A 25 -12.98 -24.70 -16.41
N ASP A 26 -13.33 -23.74 -17.28
CA ASP A 26 -12.77 -23.60 -18.63
C ASP A 26 -11.47 -22.77 -18.65
N ALA A 27 -11.20 -22.03 -17.57
CA ALA A 27 -10.01 -21.20 -17.43
C ALA A 27 -9.56 -21.13 -15.98
N LEU A 28 -8.25 -21.00 -15.75
CA LEU A 28 -7.64 -20.78 -14.45
C LEU A 28 -7.00 -19.39 -14.42
N CYS A 29 -7.38 -18.56 -13.46
CA CYS A 29 -6.73 -17.28 -13.18
C CYS A 29 -5.92 -17.42 -11.88
N ILE A 30 -4.62 -17.17 -11.97
CA ILE A 30 -3.69 -17.27 -10.83
C ILE A 30 -3.18 -15.88 -10.48
N GLY A 31 -3.22 -15.53 -9.18
CA GLY A 31 -2.60 -14.32 -8.64
C GLY A 31 -1.73 -14.66 -7.43
N HIS A 32 -0.48 -14.21 -7.46
CA HIS A 32 0.48 -14.46 -6.37
C HIS A 32 0.47 -13.39 -5.26
N GLY A 33 -0.57 -12.58 -5.23
CA GLY A 33 -0.69 -11.45 -4.31
C GLY A 33 -0.20 -10.14 -4.93
N LEU A 34 -0.19 -9.10 -4.10
CA LEU A 34 0.22 -7.74 -4.49
C LEU A 34 1.41 -7.33 -3.64
N LEU A 35 2.35 -6.62 -4.25
CA LEU A 35 3.49 -6.00 -3.58
C LEU A 35 3.40 -4.48 -3.72
N PRO A 36 3.87 -3.70 -2.74
CA PRO A 36 3.97 -2.24 -2.89
C PRO A 36 4.90 -1.88 -4.05
N ALA A 37 4.45 -1.01 -4.96
CA ALA A 37 5.25 -0.51 -6.08
C ALA A 37 6.20 0.60 -5.60
N ALA A 38 7.26 0.22 -4.88
CA ALA A 38 8.19 1.14 -4.20
C ALA A 38 9.45 1.47 -5.02
N GLU A 39 9.58 0.97 -6.24
CA GLU A 39 10.80 1.05 -7.05
C GLU A 39 11.21 2.50 -7.32
N VAL A 40 10.25 3.38 -7.62
CA VAL A 40 10.54 4.80 -7.92
C VAL A 40 11.10 5.50 -6.68
N THR A 41 10.52 5.27 -5.51
CA THR A 41 10.98 5.87 -4.25
C THR A 41 12.32 5.31 -3.82
N GLN A 42 12.61 4.04 -4.11
CA GLN A 42 13.92 3.41 -3.90
C GLN A 42 14.99 4.01 -4.81
N LEU A 43 14.70 4.16 -6.10
CA LEU A 43 15.62 4.77 -7.07
C LEU A 43 15.98 6.21 -6.71
N LEU A 44 15.02 6.95 -6.12
CA LEU A 44 15.25 8.32 -5.65
C LEU A 44 15.97 8.39 -4.29
N GLY A 45 16.25 7.24 -3.66
CA GLY A 45 17.00 7.16 -2.40
C GLY A 45 16.19 7.52 -1.16
N ALA A 46 14.87 7.43 -1.20
CA ALA A 46 14.03 7.58 0.00
C ALA A 46 14.27 6.42 0.98
N ASP A 47 14.10 6.68 2.27
CA ASP A 47 14.17 5.64 3.29
C ASP A 47 13.02 4.63 3.14
N HIS A 48 13.34 3.34 3.33
CA HIS A 48 12.38 2.25 3.22
C HIS A 48 12.42 1.35 4.45
N VAL A 49 11.30 0.71 4.73
CA VAL A 49 11.15 -0.32 5.77
C VAL A 49 10.48 -1.54 5.17
N PHE A 50 10.92 -2.72 5.61
CA PHE A 50 10.24 -3.98 5.27
C PHE A 50 9.07 -4.19 6.24
N ASP A 51 7.87 -4.37 5.70
CA ASP A 51 6.63 -4.60 6.45
C ASP A 51 5.87 -5.77 5.83
N GLU A 52 5.92 -6.92 6.51
CA GLU A 52 5.23 -8.14 6.05
C GLU A 52 3.72 -7.94 5.87
N LYS A 53 3.10 -7.11 6.75
CA LYS A 53 1.66 -6.84 6.67
C LYS A 53 1.29 -5.97 5.48
N ALA A 54 2.20 -5.10 5.08
CA ALA A 54 2.05 -4.25 3.89
C ALA A 54 2.41 -4.97 2.59
N GLY A 55 2.97 -6.19 2.69
CA GLY A 55 3.34 -7.02 1.54
C GLY A 55 4.79 -6.86 1.09
N GLY A 56 5.66 -6.12 1.79
CA GLY A 56 7.06 -5.98 1.41
C GLY A 56 7.70 -4.65 1.78
N TRP A 57 8.68 -4.23 0.99
CA TRP A 57 9.35 -2.94 1.16
C TRP A 57 8.42 -1.77 0.81
N LYS A 58 8.36 -0.78 1.69
CA LYS A 58 7.59 0.45 1.47
C LYS A 58 8.39 1.67 1.92
N PRO A 59 8.16 2.85 1.32
CA PRO A 59 8.81 4.08 1.78
C PRO A 59 8.36 4.45 3.19
N VAL A 60 9.27 5.00 3.98
CA VAL A 60 8.96 5.65 5.25
C VAL A 60 8.30 6.99 4.94
N ILE A 61 7.10 7.19 5.44
CA ILE A 61 6.31 8.42 5.24
C ILE A 61 5.85 9.01 6.57
N ASP A 62 5.70 10.32 6.59
CA ASP A 62 5.08 11.02 7.73
C ASP A 62 3.55 11.09 7.59
N ASP A 63 2.92 11.70 8.57
CA ASP A 63 1.46 11.94 8.61
C ASP A 63 0.91 12.77 7.44
N GLY A 64 1.76 13.43 6.68
CA GLY A 64 1.45 14.23 5.50
C GLY A 64 1.86 13.56 4.19
N GLN A 65 2.21 12.27 4.23
CA GLN A 65 2.67 11.49 3.07
C GLN A 65 4.02 11.96 2.50
N ARG A 66 4.84 12.68 3.30
CA ARG A 66 6.19 13.06 2.89
C ARG A 66 7.14 11.90 3.11
N THR A 67 8.04 11.67 2.15
CA THR A 67 9.17 10.75 2.31
C THR A 67 10.34 11.45 3.01
N SER A 68 11.45 10.73 3.23
CA SER A 68 12.71 11.32 3.71
C SER A 68 13.35 12.28 2.72
N ILE A 69 12.93 12.27 1.45
CA ILE A 69 13.45 13.16 0.42
C ILE A 69 12.58 14.43 0.32
N PRO A 70 13.13 15.62 0.49
CA PRO A 70 12.39 16.88 0.37
C PRO A 70 11.69 17.01 -0.99
N GLY A 71 10.39 17.27 -0.99
CA GLY A 71 9.57 17.42 -2.19
C GLY A 71 9.06 16.11 -2.80
N LEU A 72 9.46 14.95 -2.26
CA LEU A 72 8.96 13.65 -2.67
C LEU A 72 7.87 13.18 -1.69
N PHE A 73 6.71 12.83 -2.26
CA PHE A 73 5.56 12.30 -1.54
C PHE A 73 5.24 10.91 -2.07
N ALA A 74 4.71 10.04 -1.21
CA ALA A 74 4.25 8.71 -1.60
C ALA A 74 2.86 8.47 -1.00
N ALA A 75 1.94 7.93 -1.81
CA ALA A 75 0.57 7.65 -1.40
C ALA A 75 -0.03 6.50 -2.19
N GLY A 76 -0.92 5.73 -1.57
CA GLY A 76 -1.58 4.59 -2.18
C GLY A 76 -0.76 3.31 -2.08
N ASP A 77 -0.94 2.40 -3.01
CA ASP A 77 -0.40 1.04 -2.93
C ASP A 77 1.13 0.97 -2.80
N CYS A 78 1.85 2.02 -3.22
CA CYS A 78 3.31 2.10 -3.00
C CYS A 78 3.70 2.24 -1.51
N THR A 79 2.79 2.69 -0.65
CA THR A 79 3.01 2.83 0.80
C THR A 79 2.53 1.61 1.59
N GLY A 80 1.92 0.65 0.91
CA GLY A 80 1.35 -0.59 1.45
C GLY A 80 -0.03 -0.89 0.88
N ILE A 81 -0.30 -2.16 0.64
CA ILE A 81 -1.57 -2.59 0.02
C ILE A 81 -2.68 -2.59 1.06
N THR A 82 -3.41 -1.50 1.20
CA THR A 82 -4.50 -1.32 2.17
C THR A 82 -5.88 -1.18 1.53
N GLY A 83 -5.93 -1.22 0.21
CA GLY A 83 -7.15 -1.15 -0.59
C GLY A 83 -7.49 0.25 -1.09
N ALA A 84 -8.35 0.30 -2.09
CA ALA A 84 -8.64 1.50 -2.88
C ALA A 84 -9.13 2.70 -2.04
N ARG A 85 -9.91 2.47 -0.98
CA ARG A 85 -10.39 3.54 -0.11
C ARG A 85 -9.24 4.23 0.63
N ALA A 86 -8.31 3.45 1.19
CA ALA A 86 -7.15 3.98 1.89
C ALA A 86 -6.21 4.71 0.90
N ALA A 87 -5.94 4.10 -0.24
CA ALA A 87 -5.14 4.73 -1.30
C ALA A 87 -5.71 6.09 -1.75
N HIS A 88 -7.04 6.19 -1.89
CA HIS A 88 -7.71 7.45 -2.21
C HIS A 88 -7.53 8.52 -1.13
N LEU A 89 -7.70 8.14 0.15
CA LEU A 89 -7.51 9.07 1.28
C LEU A 89 -6.05 9.52 1.40
N GLU A 90 -5.10 8.64 1.21
CA GLU A 90 -3.68 8.97 1.20
C GLU A 90 -3.34 9.95 0.06
N GLY A 91 -3.88 9.73 -1.14
CA GLY A 91 -3.72 10.65 -2.26
C GLY A 91 -4.28 12.04 -1.97
N GLN A 92 -5.46 12.13 -1.35
CA GLN A 92 -6.03 13.41 -0.92
C GLN A 92 -5.16 14.10 0.13
N LEU A 93 -4.61 13.34 1.08
CA LEU A 93 -3.74 13.85 2.13
C LEU A 93 -2.42 14.37 1.55
N ALA A 94 -1.80 13.61 0.64
CA ALA A 94 -0.62 14.06 -0.10
C ALA A 94 -0.89 15.36 -0.86
N GLY A 95 -1.98 15.44 -1.62
CA GLY A 95 -2.36 16.64 -2.37
C GLY A 95 -2.56 17.87 -1.48
N LEU A 96 -3.24 17.71 -0.32
CA LEU A 96 -3.39 18.78 0.66
C LEU A 96 -2.04 19.23 1.24
N THR A 97 -1.15 18.28 1.51
CA THR A 97 0.17 18.59 2.06
C THR A 97 1.03 19.32 1.03
N VAL A 98 1.00 18.89 -0.23
CA VAL A 98 1.67 19.60 -1.33
C VAL A 98 1.15 21.03 -1.47
N ALA A 99 -0.17 21.23 -1.49
CA ALA A 99 -0.78 22.55 -1.58
C ALA A 99 -0.37 23.47 -0.41
N PHE A 100 -0.26 22.92 0.79
CA PHE A 100 0.22 23.63 1.97
C PHE A 100 1.71 24.01 1.86
N VAL A 101 2.57 23.06 1.49
CA VAL A 101 4.00 23.31 1.32
C VAL A 101 4.26 24.35 0.23
N MET A 102 3.48 24.36 -0.83
CA MET A 102 3.56 25.35 -1.91
C MET A 102 2.90 26.71 -1.55
N GLY A 103 2.42 26.88 -0.33
CA GLY A 103 1.79 28.12 0.12
C GLY A 103 0.43 28.43 -0.55
N ARG A 104 -0.21 27.41 -1.16
CA ARG A 104 -1.52 27.58 -1.85
C ARG A 104 -2.71 27.58 -0.91
N ILE A 105 -2.55 27.02 0.29
CA ILE A 105 -3.56 27.01 1.34
C ILE A 105 -2.95 27.46 2.68
N THR A 106 -3.80 28.06 3.53
CA THR A 106 -3.37 28.49 4.87
C THR A 106 -3.26 27.32 5.84
N ASN A 107 -2.49 27.48 6.91
CA ASN A 107 -2.34 26.48 7.97
C ASN A 107 -3.72 26.09 8.58
N ASN A 108 -4.62 27.05 8.80
CA ASN A 108 -5.95 26.76 9.33
C ASN A 108 -6.79 25.91 8.38
N SER A 109 -6.72 26.20 7.07
CA SER A 109 -7.39 25.38 6.05
C SER A 109 -6.81 23.98 5.98
N TYR A 110 -5.48 23.84 5.99
CA TYR A 110 -4.80 22.57 6.02
C TYR A 110 -5.23 21.69 7.19
N ARG A 111 -5.14 22.21 8.43
CA ARG A 111 -5.53 21.47 9.65
C ARG A 111 -7.00 21.05 9.63
N ARG A 112 -7.90 21.93 9.17
CA ARG A 112 -9.33 21.63 9.06
C ARG A 112 -9.60 20.49 8.10
N ASN A 113 -8.97 20.52 6.92
CA ASN A 113 -9.15 19.51 5.88
C ASN A 113 -8.57 18.15 6.26
N ILE A 114 -7.37 18.11 6.86
CA ILE A 114 -6.80 16.85 7.40
C ILE A 114 -7.72 16.25 8.46
N LYS A 115 -8.23 17.06 9.39
CA LYS A 115 -9.16 16.56 10.43
C LYS A 115 -10.45 16.00 9.83
N ALA A 116 -10.93 16.54 8.73
CA ALA A 116 -12.09 16.01 8.01
C ALA A 116 -11.77 14.67 7.36
N LEU A 117 -10.63 14.53 6.68
CA LEU A 117 -10.21 13.28 6.04
C LEU A 117 -10.00 12.12 7.02
N ARG A 118 -9.43 12.37 8.19
CA ARG A 118 -9.17 11.34 9.22
C ARG A 118 -10.44 10.82 9.93
N ARG A 119 -11.61 11.40 9.68
CA ARG A 119 -12.89 10.95 10.24
C ARG A 119 -13.62 9.91 9.38
N HIS A 120 -13.14 9.67 8.18
CA HIS A 120 -13.67 8.72 7.20
C HIS A 120 -12.80 7.48 7.07
#